data_0766625b11b943f12609d98764a1fc17
#
_entry.id   0766625b11b943f12609d98764a1fc17
#
_cell.length_a   1.000
_cell.length_b   1.000
_cell.length_c   1.000
_cell.angle_alpha   90.00
_cell.angle_beta   90.00
_cell.angle_gamma   90.00
#
_symmetry.space_group_name_H-M   'P 1'
#
loop_
_entity.id
_entity.type
_entity.pdbx_description
1 polymer ?
#
loop_
_entity_poly.entity_id
_entity_poly.type
_entity_poly.pdbx_seq_one_letter_code
_entity_poly.pdbx_strand_id
1 'polypeptide(L)'
;MRLYVYQDATPLAPHEVTIRATLNRLGGDQDTISFEPEQNYLVGDMEIVEPHSFDVELNATHGTANYRFQYESHEGRTVISDRLLNLSNIETEIADSQTLKTTVQLFGVISIPENQVYKLSAPYNGLIKAIAVKQGDQVKRGDPVITVQNAATLKTYTITSPITGEVTAQFRSSGDRAENGPIIEIANLDTVWVELSAFPADIEQLKPGQPVTVYDLHEHKIASSQIDFISRQMTGGHIARARTIIDNTNSHWRPGMHVK
;
A
#
# COMPACT_ATOMS: atom_id res chain seq x y z
N MET A 1 9.56 16.31 45.35
CA MET A 1 10.98 16.58 45.67
C MET A 1 11.07 17.19 47.03
N ARG A 2 12.12 16.83 47.87
CA ARG A 2 12.33 17.40 49.22
C ARG A 2 13.72 18.00 49.29
N LEU A 3 13.88 19.20 49.88
CA LEU A 3 15.16 19.88 50.02
C LEU A 3 15.42 20.21 51.49
N TYR A 4 16.63 19.94 51.95
CA TYR A 4 17.16 20.33 53.25
C TYR A 4 18.21 21.40 53.02
N VAL A 5 18.13 22.53 53.72
CA VAL A 5 19.04 23.65 53.49
C VAL A 5 19.94 23.82 54.70
N TYR A 6 21.22 24.01 54.43
CA TYR A 6 22.24 24.23 55.44
C TYR A 6 23.09 25.45 55.11
N GLN A 7 23.52 26.14 56.13
CA GLN A 7 24.55 27.17 56.08
C GLN A 7 25.68 26.78 57.04
N ASP A 8 26.91 26.62 56.53
CA ASP A 8 28.07 26.20 57.29
C ASP A 8 27.82 24.97 58.17
N ALA A 9 27.21 23.94 57.61
CA ALA A 9 26.77 22.69 58.26
C ALA A 9 25.66 22.85 59.34
N THR A 10 25.10 24.08 59.51
CA THR A 10 23.98 24.30 60.40
C THR A 10 22.68 24.30 59.61
N PRO A 11 21.63 23.50 59.98
CA PRO A 11 20.37 23.48 59.25
C PRO A 11 19.68 24.85 59.38
N LEU A 12 19.20 25.36 58.26
CA LEU A 12 18.36 26.56 58.24
C LEU A 12 16.89 26.21 58.36
N ALA A 13 16.11 27.08 58.99
CA ALA A 13 14.67 26.89 59.06
C ALA A 13 14.05 27.08 57.66
N PRO A 14 13.16 26.17 57.19
CA PRO A 14 12.61 26.23 55.85
C PRO A 14 11.92 27.54 55.46
N HIS A 15 11.33 28.24 56.44
CA HIS A 15 10.65 29.53 56.22
C HIS A 15 11.61 30.71 56.02
N GLU A 16 12.91 30.54 56.27
CA GLU A 16 13.93 31.58 56.07
C GLU A 16 14.52 31.56 54.64
N VAL A 17 14.20 30.54 53.85
CA VAL A 17 14.79 30.34 52.53
C VAL A 17 13.69 30.18 51.49
N THR A 18 13.81 30.93 50.41
CA THR A 18 12.96 30.74 49.23
C THR A 18 13.79 30.08 48.12
N ILE A 19 13.30 28.96 47.59
CA ILE A 19 13.99 28.19 46.52
C ILE A 19 13.05 28.04 45.34
N ARG A 20 13.64 28.19 44.13
CA ARG A 20 13.02 27.85 42.87
C ARG A 20 13.98 26.98 42.08
N ALA A 21 13.51 25.85 41.57
CA ALA A 21 14.25 24.99 40.64
C ALA A 21 13.69 25.13 39.25
N THR A 22 14.58 25.17 38.27
CA THR A 22 14.26 25.01 36.85
C THR A 22 14.94 23.76 36.35
N LEU A 23 14.16 22.84 35.80
CA LEU A 23 14.64 21.60 35.18
C LEU A 23 14.58 21.78 33.69
N ASN A 24 15.75 21.85 33.05
CA ASN A 24 15.86 21.96 31.58
C ASN A 24 15.97 20.58 30.97
N ARG A 25 14.98 20.18 30.20
CA ARG A 25 14.91 18.87 29.52
C ARG A 25 15.60 18.89 28.16
N LEU A 26 16.02 17.73 27.71
CA LEU A 26 16.47 17.57 26.33
C LEU A 26 15.27 17.85 25.39
N GLY A 27 15.46 18.74 24.40
CA GLY A 27 14.38 19.17 23.50
C GLY A 27 13.88 20.59 23.79
N GLY A 28 14.29 21.19 24.94
CA GLY A 28 14.00 22.60 25.26
C GLY A 28 12.82 22.81 26.20
N ASP A 29 12.14 21.73 26.60
CA ASP A 29 11.09 21.81 27.60
C ASP A 29 11.67 22.14 28.97
N GLN A 30 10.92 22.94 29.78
CA GLN A 30 11.34 23.37 31.10
C GLN A 30 10.22 23.12 32.11
N ASP A 31 10.58 22.52 33.26
CA ASP A 31 9.73 22.44 34.43
C ASP A 31 10.23 23.42 35.46
N THR A 32 9.34 24.22 36.06
CA THR A 32 9.68 25.15 37.16
C THR A 32 8.99 24.70 38.43
N ILE A 33 9.78 24.43 39.45
CA ILE A 33 9.32 23.95 40.76
C ILE A 33 9.49 25.07 41.78
N SER A 34 8.43 25.42 42.47
CA SER A 34 8.47 26.26 43.68
C SER A 34 8.44 25.36 44.92
N PHE A 35 9.06 25.80 45.98
CA PHE A 35 9.19 25.03 47.22
C PHE A 35 8.48 25.72 48.38
N GLU A 36 7.69 24.95 49.11
CA GLU A 36 6.99 25.40 50.28
C GLU A 36 7.54 24.78 51.56
N PRO A 37 7.60 25.50 52.67
CA PRO A 37 8.04 24.96 53.96
C PRO A 37 7.12 23.88 54.49
N GLU A 38 7.70 22.72 54.84
CA GLU A 38 7.02 21.64 55.53
C GLU A 38 7.93 21.04 56.61
N GLN A 39 7.49 21.09 57.89
CA GLN A 39 8.28 20.65 59.02
C GLN A 39 9.73 21.19 59.05
N ASN A 40 10.74 20.37 58.73
CA ASN A 40 12.16 20.72 58.70
C ASN A 40 12.79 20.68 57.32
N TYR A 41 11.98 20.65 56.25
CA TYR A 41 12.40 20.65 54.85
C TYR A 41 11.49 21.51 53.99
N LEU A 42 11.89 21.71 52.75
CA LEU A 42 11.08 22.33 51.70
C LEU A 42 10.54 21.24 50.79
N VAL A 43 9.26 21.30 50.42
CA VAL A 43 8.61 20.39 49.50
C VAL A 43 8.30 21.08 48.17
N GLY A 44 8.60 20.48 47.05
CA GLY A 44 8.25 20.99 45.73
C GLY A 44 6.76 20.82 45.42
N ASP A 45 6.20 21.84 44.77
CA ASP A 45 4.77 21.99 44.45
C ASP A 45 4.26 21.08 43.33
N MET A 46 5.15 20.30 42.67
CA MET A 46 4.79 19.41 41.57
C MET A 46 5.53 18.07 41.61
N GLU A 47 4.93 17.07 40.96
CA GLU A 47 5.56 15.80 40.67
C GLU A 47 6.36 15.90 39.35
N ILE A 48 7.59 15.40 39.40
CA ILE A 48 8.46 15.40 38.22
C ILE A 48 8.14 14.17 37.37
N VAL A 49 7.68 14.40 36.15
CA VAL A 49 7.33 13.33 35.21
C VAL A 49 8.60 12.72 34.58
N GLU A 50 8.61 11.40 34.36
CA GLU A 50 9.68 10.74 33.63
C GLU A 50 9.80 11.22 32.16
N PRO A 51 11.00 11.20 31.56
CA PRO A 51 12.28 10.71 32.11
C PRO A 51 12.92 11.74 33.05
N HIS A 52 13.54 11.24 34.15
CA HIS A 52 14.26 12.07 35.10
C HIS A 52 15.66 12.46 34.60
N SER A 53 15.72 13.04 33.42
CA SER A 53 16.97 13.47 32.77
C SER A 53 16.90 14.94 32.38
N PHE A 54 17.56 15.80 33.16
CA PHE A 54 17.49 17.26 33.03
C PHE A 54 18.72 17.92 33.60
N ASP A 55 19.00 19.13 33.15
CA ASP A 55 19.94 20.06 33.77
C ASP A 55 19.20 20.89 34.80
N VAL A 56 19.66 20.86 36.04
CA VAL A 56 18.99 21.52 37.18
C VAL A 56 19.65 22.87 37.44
N GLU A 57 18.82 23.91 37.52
CA GLU A 57 19.21 25.20 38.02
C GLU A 57 18.38 25.52 39.28
N LEU A 58 19.06 25.70 40.42
CA LEU A 58 18.45 26.08 41.66
C LEU A 58 18.79 27.55 41.99
N ASN A 59 17.80 28.36 42.19
CA ASN A 59 17.96 29.73 42.68
C ASN A 59 17.38 29.79 44.12
N ALA A 60 18.23 30.10 45.05
CA ALA A 60 17.86 30.21 46.49
C ALA A 60 18.11 31.60 47.02
N THR A 61 17.20 32.11 47.84
CA THR A 61 17.33 33.40 48.52
C THR A 61 17.23 33.18 50.01
N HIS A 62 18.19 33.70 50.79
CA HIS A 62 18.19 33.75 52.25
C HIS A 62 18.52 35.15 52.70
N GLY A 63 17.58 35.82 53.36
CA GLY A 63 17.70 37.22 53.72
C GLY A 63 17.88 38.12 52.48
N THR A 64 19.01 38.79 52.34
CA THR A 64 19.34 39.64 51.19
C THR A 64 20.31 38.93 50.19
N ALA A 65 20.75 37.72 50.50
CA ALA A 65 21.70 36.97 49.67
C ALA A 65 21.00 36.05 48.71
N ASN A 66 21.49 36.01 47.47
CA ASN A 66 21.01 35.12 46.43
C ASN A 66 22.10 34.10 46.06
N TYR A 67 21.72 32.88 45.93
CA TYR A 67 22.60 31.74 45.59
C TYR A 67 22.06 31.05 44.35
N ARG A 68 22.97 30.65 43.45
CA ARG A 68 22.62 29.87 42.26
C ARG A 68 23.47 28.60 42.22
N PHE A 69 22.80 27.47 42.05
CA PHE A 69 23.42 26.17 41.93
C PHE A 69 23.01 25.55 40.58
N GLN A 70 23.96 24.93 39.91
CA GLN A 70 23.69 24.22 38.67
C GLN A 70 24.35 22.84 38.74
N TYR A 71 23.61 21.82 38.33
CA TYR A 71 24.14 20.46 38.20
C TYR A 71 23.34 19.66 37.20
N GLU A 72 23.94 18.63 36.69
CA GLU A 72 23.35 17.71 35.74
C GLU A 72 22.75 16.50 36.46
N SER A 73 21.51 16.14 36.14
CA SER A 73 20.84 14.93 36.59
C SER A 73 20.37 14.16 35.40
N HIS A 74 21.25 13.32 34.85
CA HIS A 74 20.99 12.57 33.64
C HIS A 74 20.76 11.09 33.96
N GLU A 75 19.51 10.65 34.02
CA GLU A 75 19.15 9.26 34.16
C GLU A 75 18.98 8.62 32.77
N GLY A 76 19.73 7.54 32.49
CA GLY A 76 19.66 6.81 31.22
C GLY A 76 20.24 7.56 30.01
N ARG A 77 20.91 8.71 30.20
CA ARG A 77 21.50 9.53 29.15
C ARG A 77 22.99 9.31 29.06
N THR A 78 23.48 9.15 27.83
CA THR A 78 24.93 9.10 27.54
C THR A 78 25.27 9.96 26.35
N VAL A 79 26.51 10.43 26.28
CA VAL A 79 27.03 11.18 25.14
C VAL A 79 27.96 10.26 24.36
N ILE A 80 27.64 10.02 23.08
CA ILE A 80 28.46 9.23 22.19
C ILE A 80 29.10 10.18 21.18
N SER A 81 30.44 10.13 21.06
CA SER A 81 31.13 10.95 20.10
C SER A 81 30.86 10.50 18.66
N ASP A 82 30.90 11.42 17.68
CA ASP A 82 30.72 11.13 16.26
C ASP A 82 31.67 10.03 15.75
N ARG A 83 32.88 9.97 16.31
CA ARG A 83 33.85 8.91 15.99
C ARG A 83 33.33 7.53 16.40
N LEU A 84 32.72 7.41 17.57
CA LEU A 84 32.15 6.13 18.06
C LEU A 84 30.88 5.77 17.30
N LEU A 85 30.04 6.74 16.95
CA LEU A 85 28.87 6.52 16.09
C LEU A 85 29.28 5.92 14.76
N ASN A 86 30.28 6.53 14.09
CA ASN A 86 30.79 6.05 12.81
C ASN A 86 31.45 4.66 12.89
N LEU A 87 32.23 4.38 13.96
CA LEU A 87 32.87 3.08 14.15
C LEU A 87 31.87 1.96 14.46
N SER A 88 30.77 2.29 15.07
CA SER A 88 29.70 1.34 15.47
C SER A 88 28.58 1.22 14.42
N ASN A 89 28.69 1.92 13.28
CA ASN A 89 27.64 2.00 12.26
C ASN A 89 26.27 2.39 12.86
N ILE A 90 26.28 3.32 13.83
CA ILE A 90 25.06 3.85 14.42
C ILE A 90 24.64 5.07 13.62
N GLU A 91 23.50 4.95 12.95
CA GLU A 91 22.86 6.06 12.25
C GLU A 91 21.77 6.66 13.12
N THR A 92 21.62 7.97 13.07
CA THR A 92 20.57 8.68 13.79
C THR A 92 19.73 9.48 12.82
N GLU A 93 18.41 9.49 13.03
CA GLU A 93 17.47 10.27 12.23
C GLU A 93 16.56 11.08 13.16
N ILE A 94 16.19 12.27 12.72
CA ILE A 94 15.26 13.11 13.49
C ILE A 94 13.87 12.52 13.33
N ALA A 95 13.23 12.20 14.46
CA ALA A 95 11.84 11.77 14.46
C ALA A 95 10.94 12.94 14.06
N ASP A 96 10.20 12.76 12.96
CA ASP A 96 9.25 13.74 12.46
C ASP A 96 7.90 13.06 12.19
N SER A 97 6.84 13.86 12.05
CA SER A 97 5.53 13.34 11.68
C SER A 97 5.51 12.90 10.22
N GLN A 98 5.22 11.63 9.97
CA GLN A 98 5.09 11.07 8.63
C GLN A 98 3.68 10.55 8.38
N THR A 99 3.23 10.69 7.14
CA THR A 99 1.98 10.07 6.70
C THR A 99 2.25 8.61 6.34
N LEU A 100 1.73 7.69 7.13
CA LEU A 100 1.76 6.27 6.82
C LEU A 100 0.73 5.96 5.72
N LYS A 101 1.21 5.41 4.61
CA LYS A 101 0.33 4.87 3.57
C LYS A 101 -0.01 3.43 3.93
N THR A 102 -1.27 3.16 4.21
CA THR A 102 -1.76 1.80 4.36
C THR A 102 -1.99 1.20 2.98
N THR A 103 -1.46 0.01 2.73
CA THR A 103 -1.69 -0.75 1.50
C THR A 103 -2.52 -1.98 1.83
N VAL A 104 -3.47 -2.30 0.94
CA VAL A 104 -4.25 -3.54 0.99
C VAL A 104 -3.73 -4.44 -0.11
N GLN A 105 -3.36 -5.66 0.23
CA GLN A 105 -2.91 -6.67 -0.73
C GLN A 105 -4.08 -7.55 -1.13
N LEU A 106 -4.35 -7.60 -2.44
CA LEU A 106 -5.39 -8.44 -3.02
C LEU A 106 -4.76 -9.45 -3.99
N PHE A 107 -5.43 -10.58 -4.16
CA PHE A 107 -5.08 -11.55 -5.19
C PHE A 107 -6.10 -11.50 -6.32
N GLY A 108 -5.61 -11.73 -7.53
CA GLY A 108 -6.44 -11.66 -8.72
C GLY A 108 -5.99 -12.57 -9.83
N VAL A 109 -6.75 -12.54 -10.92
CA VAL A 109 -6.50 -13.29 -12.14
C VAL A 109 -6.61 -12.36 -13.33
N ILE A 110 -5.71 -12.51 -14.29
CA ILE A 110 -5.78 -11.82 -15.57
C ILE A 110 -6.90 -12.42 -16.40
N SER A 111 -7.80 -11.58 -16.91
CA SER A 111 -8.89 -11.97 -17.80
C SER A 111 -8.95 -11.10 -19.05
N ILE A 112 -9.63 -11.59 -20.08
CA ILE A 112 -9.85 -10.84 -21.32
C ILE A 112 -11.13 -10.01 -21.13
N PRO A 113 -11.14 -8.70 -21.48
CA PRO A 113 -12.35 -7.91 -21.50
C PRO A 113 -13.43 -8.57 -22.39
N GLU A 114 -14.64 -8.74 -21.86
CA GLU A 114 -15.72 -9.43 -22.59
C GLU A 114 -16.03 -8.78 -23.95
N ASN A 115 -15.91 -7.46 -24.04
CA ASN A 115 -16.13 -6.71 -25.27
C ASN A 115 -14.96 -6.81 -26.29
N GLN A 116 -13.90 -7.52 -25.94
CA GLN A 116 -12.74 -7.77 -26.80
C GLN A 116 -12.67 -9.22 -27.28
N VAL A 117 -13.65 -10.04 -26.95
CA VAL A 117 -13.74 -11.44 -27.39
C VAL A 117 -14.85 -11.58 -28.41
N TYR A 118 -14.52 -12.15 -29.55
CA TYR A 118 -15.44 -12.34 -30.67
C TYR A 118 -15.51 -13.84 -31.05
N LYS A 119 -16.68 -14.44 -30.83
CA LYS A 119 -16.99 -15.81 -31.24
C LYS A 119 -17.61 -15.81 -32.62
N LEU A 120 -16.86 -16.26 -33.61
CA LEU A 120 -17.29 -16.32 -35.00
C LEU A 120 -18.11 -17.56 -35.27
N SER A 121 -19.33 -17.35 -35.70
CA SER A 121 -20.27 -18.41 -36.11
C SER A 121 -20.66 -18.21 -37.57
N ALA A 122 -21.10 -19.26 -38.21
CA ALA A 122 -21.60 -19.19 -39.55
C ALA A 122 -23.02 -18.58 -39.59
N PRO A 123 -23.30 -17.54 -40.38
CA PRO A 123 -24.63 -16.98 -40.52
C PRO A 123 -25.64 -17.92 -41.20
N TYR A 124 -25.15 -18.90 -41.93
CA TYR A 124 -25.97 -19.91 -42.63
C TYR A 124 -25.39 -21.31 -42.40
N ASN A 125 -26.27 -22.29 -42.22
CA ASN A 125 -25.86 -23.69 -42.09
C ASN A 125 -25.10 -24.19 -43.32
N GLY A 126 -24.06 -24.95 -43.11
CA GLY A 126 -23.26 -25.45 -44.21
C GLY A 126 -22.13 -26.39 -43.78
N LEU A 127 -21.26 -26.65 -44.70
CA LEU A 127 -20.05 -27.45 -44.48
C LEU A 127 -18.83 -26.52 -44.40
N ILE A 128 -18.04 -26.61 -43.35
CA ILE A 128 -16.77 -25.90 -43.25
C ILE A 128 -15.78 -26.50 -44.23
N LYS A 129 -15.47 -25.75 -45.27
CA LYS A 129 -14.53 -26.21 -46.33
C LYS A 129 -13.08 -26.02 -45.92
N ALA A 130 -12.81 -24.89 -45.26
CA ALA A 130 -11.47 -24.57 -44.79
C ALA A 130 -11.53 -23.58 -43.61
N ILE A 131 -10.64 -23.72 -42.66
CA ILE A 131 -10.27 -22.74 -41.67
C ILE A 131 -8.83 -22.35 -41.98
N ALA A 132 -8.62 -21.08 -42.34
CA ALA A 132 -7.34 -20.54 -42.81
C ALA A 132 -6.36 -20.19 -41.68
N VAL A 133 -6.80 -20.28 -40.44
CA VAL A 133 -6.06 -19.88 -39.23
C VAL A 133 -6.10 -21.01 -38.22
N LYS A 134 -5.18 -20.98 -37.27
CA LYS A 134 -5.10 -21.91 -36.12
C LYS A 134 -5.00 -21.12 -34.82
N GLN A 135 -5.22 -21.79 -33.72
CA GLN A 135 -5.05 -21.16 -32.39
C GLN A 135 -3.61 -20.64 -32.23
N GLY A 136 -3.48 -19.38 -31.75
CA GLY A 136 -2.25 -18.65 -31.60
C GLY A 136 -1.90 -17.75 -32.79
N ASP A 137 -2.60 -17.86 -33.93
CA ASP A 137 -2.34 -16.99 -35.08
C ASP A 137 -2.87 -15.56 -34.83
N GLN A 138 -2.09 -14.58 -35.28
CA GLN A 138 -2.50 -13.19 -35.31
C GLN A 138 -3.27 -12.90 -36.60
N VAL A 139 -4.42 -12.22 -36.47
CA VAL A 139 -5.28 -11.84 -37.60
C VAL A 139 -5.57 -10.36 -37.54
N LYS A 140 -5.78 -9.76 -38.71
CA LYS A 140 -6.22 -8.37 -38.84
C LYS A 140 -7.72 -8.32 -39.13
N ARG A 141 -8.34 -7.21 -38.77
CA ARG A 141 -9.72 -6.95 -39.15
C ARG A 141 -9.88 -7.05 -40.66
N GLY A 142 -10.83 -7.91 -41.12
CA GLY A 142 -11.12 -8.14 -42.51
C GLY A 142 -10.40 -9.35 -43.12
N ASP A 143 -9.44 -9.95 -42.44
CA ASP A 143 -8.74 -11.16 -42.93
C ASP A 143 -9.73 -12.30 -43.08
N PRO A 144 -9.66 -13.08 -44.20
CA PRO A 144 -10.48 -14.27 -44.41
C PRO A 144 -10.03 -15.38 -43.46
N VAL A 145 -10.92 -15.89 -42.63
CA VAL A 145 -10.57 -16.88 -41.61
C VAL A 145 -11.28 -18.23 -41.79
N ILE A 146 -12.52 -18.21 -42.30
CA ILE A 146 -13.30 -19.45 -42.47
C ILE A 146 -13.99 -19.41 -43.83
N THR A 147 -13.97 -20.53 -44.58
CA THR A 147 -14.75 -20.74 -45.80
C THR A 147 -15.81 -21.78 -45.55
N VAL A 148 -17.07 -21.45 -45.80
CA VAL A 148 -18.22 -22.35 -45.60
C VAL A 148 -18.98 -22.49 -46.91
N GLN A 149 -19.38 -23.72 -47.23
CA GLN A 149 -20.30 -24.02 -48.29
C GLN A 149 -21.72 -24.11 -47.71
N ASN A 150 -22.59 -23.21 -48.16
CA ASN A 150 -23.99 -23.18 -47.74
C ASN A 150 -24.71 -24.48 -48.12
N ALA A 151 -25.40 -25.11 -47.18
CA ALA A 151 -26.07 -26.39 -47.38
C ALA A 151 -27.25 -26.33 -48.36
N ALA A 152 -27.95 -25.19 -48.47
CA ALA A 152 -29.10 -25.05 -49.33
C ALA A 152 -28.74 -24.62 -50.75
N THR A 153 -27.77 -23.72 -50.91
CA THR A 153 -27.43 -23.11 -52.22
C THR A 153 -26.19 -23.70 -52.86
N LEU A 154 -25.41 -24.51 -52.09
CA LEU A 154 -24.11 -25.05 -52.42
C LEU A 154 -23.03 -24.00 -52.77
N LYS A 155 -23.35 -22.69 -52.68
CA LYS A 155 -22.40 -21.60 -52.86
C LYS A 155 -21.47 -21.48 -51.63
N THR A 156 -20.23 -21.12 -51.87
CA THR A 156 -19.27 -20.83 -50.83
C THR A 156 -19.33 -19.33 -50.44
N TYR A 157 -19.13 -19.10 -49.14
CA TYR A 157 -18.93 -17.76 -48.61
C TYR A 157 -17.81 -17.77 -47.55
N THR A 158 -17.21 -16.63 -47.32
CA THR A 158 -16.08 -16.50 -46.43
C THR A 158 -16.49 -15.63 -45.22
N ILE A 159 -16.08 -16.06 -44.06
CA ILE A 159 -16.23 -15.30 -42.81
C ILE A 159 -14.87 -14.64 -42.57
N THR A 160 -14.90 -13.33 -42.31
CA THR A 160 -13.69 -12.53 -42.03
C THR A 160 -13.60 -12.16 -40.57
N SER A 161 -12.39 -11.88 -40.09
CA SER A 161 -12.19 -11.40 -38.73
C SER A 161 -12.82 -10.02 -38.53
N PRO A 162 -13.64 -9.82 -37.50
CA PRO A 162 -14.25 -8.52 -37.18
C PRO A 162 -13.27 -7.55 -36.49
N ILE A 163 -12.17 -8.08 -35.93
CA ILE A 163 -11.16 -7.33 -35.18
C ILE A 163 -9.75 -7.75 -35.57
N THR A 164 -8.77 -6.93 -35.18
CA THR A 164 -7.37 -7.34 -35.11
C THR A 164 -7.14 -8.00 -33.75
N GLY A 165 -6.51 -9.17 -33.72
CA GLY A 165 -6.28 -9.91 -32.48
C GLY A 165 -5.72 -11.29 -32.73
N GLU A 166 -5.74 -12.12 -31.73
CA GLU A 166 -5.25 -13.50 -31.72
C GLU A 166 -6.42 -14.49 -31.75
N VAL A 167 -6.24 -15.60 -32.46
CA VAL A 167 -7.17 -16.73 -32.40
C VAL A 167 -6.96 -17.47 -31.08
N THR A 168 -7.86 -17.28 -30.12
CA THR A 168 -7.74 -17.83 -28.77
C THR A 168 -8.30 -19.24 -28.65
N ALA A 169 -9.29 -19.59 -29.48
CA ALA A 169 -9.86 -20.93 -29.49
C ALA A 169 -10.39 -21.32 -30.87
N GLN A 170 -10.34 -22.62 -31.15
CA GLN A 170 -10.97 -23.23 -32.31
C GLN A 170 -11.90 -24.37 -31.82
N PHE A 171 -13.21 -24.26 -32.15
CA PHE A 171 -14.25 -25.17 -31.67
C PHE A 171 -14.69 -26.19 -32.74
N ARG A 172 -14.37 -25.91 -34.00
CA ARG A 172 -14.75 -26.73 -35.14
C ARG A 172 -13.56 -26.91 -36.09
N SER A 173 -13.63 -27.96 -36.92
CA SER A 173 -12.60 -28.26 -37.90
C SER A 173 -13.13 -28.24 -39.34
N SER A 174 -12.24 -28.20 -40.32
CA SER A 174 -12.61 -28.41 -41.74
C SER A 174 -13.27 -29.75 -41.90
N GLY A 175 -14.40 -29.80 -42.60
CA GLY A 175 -15.23 -30.98 -42.75
C GLY A 175 -16.40 -31.06 -41.76
N ASP A 176 -16.40 -30.26 -40.69
CA ASP A 176 -17.51 -30.20 -39.75
C ASP A 176 -18.68 -29.39 -40.32
N ARG A 177 -19.87 -29.61 -39.76
CA ARG A 177 -21.06 -28.79 -40.06
C ARG A 177 -20.98 -27.46 -39.29
N ALA A 178 -21.17 -26.37 -40.03
CA ALA A 178 -21.34 -25.04 -39.49
C ALA A 178 -22.77 -24.82 -39.06
N GLU A 179 -23.19 -25.49 -37.99
CA GLU A 179 -24.52 -25.41 -37.38
C GLU A 179 -24.36 -25.00 -35.92
N ASN A 180 -25.23 -24.08 -35.47
CA ASN A 180 -25.36 -23.67 -34.08
C ASN A 180 -24.06 -23.63 -33.24
N GLY A 181 -23.50 -22.43 -33.07
CA GLY A 181 -22.38 -22.19 -32.18
C GLY A 181 -21.13 -21.67 -32.88
N PRO A 182 -20.11 -21.34 -32.07
CA PRO A 182 -18.88 -20.72 -32.57
C PRO A 182 -18.00 -21.75 -33.31
N ILE A 183 -17.29 -21.26 -34.32
CA ILE A 183 -16.28 -22.02 -35.06
C ILE A 183 -14.90 -21.69 -34.54
N ILE A 184 -14.58 -20.41 -34.39
CA ILE A 184 -13.34 -19.92 -33.78
C ILE A 184 -13.65 -18.75 -32.85
N GLU A 185 -12.73 -18.46 -31.94
CA GLU A 185 -12.74 -17.30 -31.09
C GLU A 185 -11.51 -16.45 -31.38
N ILE A 186 -11.70 -15.14 -31.50
CA ILE A 186 -10.65 -14.16 -31.70
C ILE A 186 -10.76 -13.12 -30.60
N ALA A 187 -9.64 -12.78 -29.96
CA ALA A 187 -9.60 -11.77 -28.94
C ALA A 187 -8.49 -10.74 -29.18
N ASN A 188 -8.76 -9.50 -28.85
CA ASN A 188 -7.71 -8.50 -28.71
C ASN A 188 -7.13 -8.61 -27.31
N LEU A 189 -5.82 -8.80 -27.21
CA LEU A 189 -5.08 -8.98 -25.97
C LEU A 189 -4.18 -7.78 -25.62
N ASP A 190 -4.29 -6.67 -26.34
CA ASP A 190 -3.48 -5.46 -26.11
C ASP A 190 -3.80 -4.81 -24.77
N THR A 191 -4.99 -5.02 -24.25
CA THR A 191 -5.39 -4.66 -22.90
C THR A 191 -6.04 -5.86 -22.22
N VAL A 192 -5.77 -6.02 -20.93
CA VAL A 192 -6.38 -7.09 -20.13
C VAL A 192 -6.97 -6.53 -18.84
N TRP A 193 -7.92 -7.25 -18.30
CA TRP A 193 -8.45 -7.00 -16.97
C TRP A 193 -7.67 -7.77 -15.92
N VAL A 194 -7.53 -7.16 -14.76
CA VAL A 194 -7.14 -7.84 -13.53
C VAL A 194 -8.38 -7.92 -12.66
N GLU A 195 -8.90 -9.10 -12.50
CA GLU A 195 -10.03 -9.37 -11.60
C GLU A 195 -9.51 -9.71 -10.22
N LEU A 196 -9.64 -8.77 -9.30
CA LEU A 196 -9.17 -8.86 -7.92
C LEU A 196 -10.28 -9.43 -7.04
N SER A 197 -9.91 -10.30 -6.13
CA SER A 197 -10.81 -10.86 -5.11
C SER A 197 -10.65 -10.06 -3.82
N ALA A 198 -11.74 -9.37 -3.42
CA ALA A 198 -11.79 -8.56 -2.21
C ALA A 198 -12.74 -9.21 -1.18
N PHE A 199 -12.23 -9.44 0.02
CA PHE A 199 -13.02 -9.92 1.15
C PHE A 199 -13.76 -8.76 1.82
N PRO A 200 -14.76 -9.01 2.67
CA PRO A 200 -15.58 -7.95 3.30
C PRO A 200 -14.76 -6.86 3.99
N ALA A 201 -13.70 -7.23 4.69
CA ALA A 201 -12.81 -6.27 5.38
C ALA A 201 -12.02 -5.37 4.41
N ASP A 202 -11.73 -5.88 3.20
CA ASP A 202 -10.98 -5.14 2.18
C ASP A 202 -11.91 -4.18 1.42
N ILE A 203 -13.16 -4.60 1.16
CA ILE A 203 -14.13 -3.84 0.34
C ILE A 203 -14.39 -2.44 0.92
N GLU A 204 -14.46 -2.33 2.25
CA GLU A 204 -14.69 -1.05 2.92
C GLU A 204 -13.59 -0.01 2.65
N GLN A 205 -12.39 -0.50 2.34
CA GLN A 205 -11.22 0.33 2.07
C GLN A 205 -11.02 0.63 0.58
N LEU A 206 -11.72 -0.10 -0.30
CA LEU A 206 -11.56 0.05 -1.75
C LEU A 206 -12.48 1.12 -2.32
N LYS A 207 -11.95 1.91 -3.25
CA LYS A 207 -12.70 2.92 -3.98
C LYS A 207 -12.29 2.93 -5.46
N PRO A 208 -13.24 3.14 -6.39
CA PRO A 208 -12.88 3.40 -7.79
C PRO A 208 -11.94 4.61 -7.89
N GLY A 209 -10.98 4.54 -8.79
CA GLY A 209 -9.93 5.55 -8.97
C GLY A 209 -8.72 5.41 -8.02
N GLN A 210 -8.77 4.50 -7.04
CA GLN A 210 -7.65 4.24 -6.14
C GLN A 210 -6.48 3.62 -6.93
N PRO A 211 -5.22 4.11 -6.73
CA PRO A 211 -4.05 3.57 -7.42
C PRO A 211 -3.79 2.12 -7.03
N VAL A 212 -3.43 1.32 -8.02
CA VAL A 212 -3.12 -0.11 -7.88
C VAL A 212 -1.78 -0.38 -8.54
N THR A 213 -0.95 -1.17 -7.88
CA THR A 213 0.24 -1.77 -8.48
C THR A 213 0.02 -3.27 -8.57
N VAL A 214 0.13 -3.81 -9.77
CA VAL A 214 -0.06 -5.24 -10.06
C VAL A 214 1.28 -5.91 -10.19
N TYR A 215 1.48 -6.98 -9.44
CA TYR A 215 2.68 -7.81 -9.50
C TYR A 215 2.33 -9.21 -9.99
N ASP A 216 3.22 -9.82 -10.77
CA ASP A 216 3.16 -11.27 -10.94
C ASP A 216 3.55 -11.96 -9.61
N LEU A 217 3.29 -13.26 -9.49
CA LEU A 217 3.58 -13.99 -8.23
C LEU A 217 5.06 -14.04 -7.87
N HIS A 218 5.95 -13.75 -8.81
CA HIS A 218 7.40 -13.72 -8.62
C HIS A 218 7.97 -12.30 -8.51
N GLU A 219 7.10 -11.28 -8.57
CA GLU A 219 7.45 -9.85 -8.50
C GLU A 219 8.38 -9.37 -9.64
N HIS A 220 8.48 -10.15 -10.73
CA HIS A 220 9.31 -9.79 -11.89
C HIS A 220 8.61 -8.82 -12.84
N LYS A 221 7.28 -8.76 -12.80
CA LYS A 221 6.46 -7.90 -13.67
C LYS A 221 5.62 -6.98 -12.83
N ILE A 222 5.62 -5.71 -13.21
CA ILE A 222 4.91 -4.67 -12.49
C ILE A 222 4.11 -3.84 -13.50
N ALA A 223 2.83 -3.63 -13.20
CA ALA A 223 1.98 -2.68 -13.89
C ALA A 223 1.30 -1.75 -12.90
N SER A 224 1.22 -0.48 -13.25
CA SER A 224 0.51 0.53 -12.45
C SER A 224 -0.80 0.90 -13.15
N SER A 225 -1.87 0.95 -12.39
CA SER A 225 -3.21 1.29 -12.86
C SER A 225 -4.04 1.87 -11.70
N GLN A 226 -5.34 1.89 -11.86
CA GLN A 226 -6.30 2.27 -10.81
C GLN A 226 -7.50 1.33 -10.82
N ILE A 227 -8.22 1.27 -9.72
CA ILE A 227 -9.45 0.50 -9.64
C ILE A 227 -10.48 1.14 -10.59
N ASP A 228 -10.89 0.39 -11.62
CA ASP A 228 -11.89 0.78 -12.60
C ASP A 228 -13.31 0.49 -12.10
N PHE A 229 -13.49 -0.65 -11.45
CA PHE A 229 -14.81 -1.14 -11.07
C PHE A 229 -14.74 -1.96 -9.78
N ILE A 230 -15.79 -1.83 -8.97
CA ILE A 230 -16.03 -2.69 -7.80
C ILE A 230 -17.45 -3.24 -7.92
N SER A 231 -17.59 -4.56 -7.96
CA SER A 231 -18.89 -5.22 -8.04
C SER A 231 -19.71 -4.97 -6.77
N ARG A 232 -20.98 -4.60 -6.98
CA ARG A 232 -21.96 -4.53 -5.88
C ARG A 232 -22.53 -5.91 -5.52
N GLN A 233 -22.28 -6.91 -6.37
CA GLN A 233 -22.73 -8.28 -6.16
C GLN A 233 -21.56 -9.11 -5.65
N MET A 234 -21.76 -9.81 -4.56
CA MET A 234 -20.80 -10.78 -4.03
C MET A 234 -21.01 -12.15 -4.69
N THR A 235 -19.92 -12.86 -4.91
CA THR A 235 -19.93 -14.26 -5.32
C THR A 235 -20.12 -15.18 -4.11
N GLY A 236 -20.29 -16.47 -4.35
CA GLY A 236 -20.26 -17.47 -3.27
C GLY A 236 -18.98 -17.33 -2.42
N GLY A 237 -19.13 -17.36 -1.09
CA GLY A 237 -18.01 -17.13 -0.16
C GLY A 237 -17.78 -15.66 0.23
N HIS A 238 -18.76 -14.79 -0.04
CA HIS A 238 -18.72 -13.37 0.31
C HIS A 238 -17.54 -12.60 -0.30
N ILE A 239 -17.13 -12.95 -1.53
CA ILE A 239 -16.04 -12.28 -2.25
C ILE A 239 -16.66 -11.27 -3.22
N ALA A 240 -16.26 -10.00 -3.13
CA ALA A 240 -16.52 -9.01 -4.15
C ALA A 240 -15.42 -9.03 -5.20
N ARG A 241 -15.76 -8.68 -6.44
CA ARG A 241 -14.82 -8.51 -7.52
C ARG A 241 -14.50 -7.03 -7.67
N ALA A 242 -13.24 -6.67 -7.54
CA ALA A 242 -12.71 -5.40 -7.99
C ALA A 242 -11.94 -5.64 -9.28
N ARG A 243 -11.90 -4.64 -10.16
CA ARG A 243 -11.26 -4.75 -11.46
C ARG A 243 -10.37 -3.54 -11.72
N THR A 244 -9.24 -3.82 -12.35
CA THR A 244 -8.38 -2.81 -12.97
C THR A 244 -8.04 -3.21 -14.40
N ILE A 245 -7.72 -2.24 -15.24
CA ILE A 245 -7.34 -2.41 -16.63
C ILE A 245 -5.85 -2.12 -16.76
N ILE A 246 -5.11 -3.01 -17.40
CA ILE A 246 -3.68 -2.83 -17.64
C ILE A 246 -3.34 -2.98 -19.11
N ASP A 247 -2.35 -2.21 -19.56
CA ASP A 247 -1.77 -2.35 -20.90
C ASP A 247 -1.01 -3.66 -21.02
N ASN A 248 -1.19 -4.35 -22.14
CA ASN A 248 -0.56 -5.63 -22.45
C ASN A 248 0.00 -5.69 -23.88
N THR A 249 0.27 -4.55 -24.50
CA THR A 249 0.87 -4.48 -25.85
C THR A 249 2.18 -5.25 -25.95
N ASN A 250 2.88 -5.44 -24.84
CA ASN A 250 4.09 -6.25 -24.74
C ASN A 250 3.82 -7.76 -24.51
N SER A 251 2.57 -8.20 -24.48
CA SER A 251 2.14 -9.59 -24.24
C SER A 251 2.71 -10.21 -22.96
N HIS A 252 2.93 -9.40 -21.93
CA HIS A 252 3.48 -9.85 -20.65
C HIS A 252 2.45 -10.57 -19.79
N TRP A 253 1.21 -10.10 -19.84
CA TRP A 253 0.11 -10.58 -19.02
C TRP A 253 -0.73 -11.57 -19.83
N ARG A 254 -0.73 -12.81 -19.42
CA ARG A 254 -1.50 -13.86 -20.09
C ARG A 254 -2.80 -14.10 -19.35
N PRO A 255 -3.95 -14.15 -20.03
CA PRO A 255 -5.20 -14.57 -19.43
C PRO A 255 -5.05 -15.88 -18.66
N GLY A 256 -5.58 -15.94 -17.45
CA GLY A 256 -5.40 -17.05 -16.51
C GLY A 256 -4.20 -16.91 -15.56
N MET A 257 -3.30 -15.95 -15.74
CA MET A 257 -2.24 -15.68 -14.77
C MET A 257 -2.80 -15.18 -13.46
N HIS A 258 -2.26 -15.71 -12.36
CA HIS A 258 -2.49 -15.19 -11.03
C HIS A 258 -1.55 -14.03 -10.73
N VAL A 259 -2.07 -13.00 -10.04
CA VAL A 259 -1.37 -11.75 -9.68
C VAL A 259 -1.71 -11.32 -8.26
N LYS A 260 -0.90 -10.43 -7.74
CA LYS A 260 -1.14 -9.75 -6.47
C LYS A 260 -0.99 -8.24 -6.61
#